data_dc9efdcf91b827b8dfa45fceb864c179
#
_entry.id   dc9efdcf91b827b8dfa45fceb864c179
#
_cell.length_a   1.000
_cell.length_b   1.000
_cell.length_c   1.000
_cell.angle_alpha   90.00
_cell.angle_beta   90.00
_cell.angle_gamma   90.00
#
_symmetry.space_group_name_H-M   'P 1'
#
loop_
_entity.id
_entity.type
_entity.pdbx_description
1 polymer ?
#
loop_
_entity_poly.entity_id
_entity_poly.type
_entity_poly.pdbx_seq_one_letter_code
_entity_poly.pdbx_strand_id
1 'polypeptide(L)'
;MPIAHEHPRALGVLAAAALAAAWPALALSAPLAYPGETEGDFVVEDFRFQDGETLPSLRLHYTTLGMPRHDAAGEVDNAVLLLHGTSSTSKQYFGPTMGPELFGPGQPLDASRYYVIIPDGLGRGGSSKPSDGLHARFPRYGYGDVVNAQHLLVTRKLGLGHLRAVVGTSMGGMQAWMWAERYPDFVDAVMPIACQPIAISGRNLLFRHILTQAIRNDPDWQEGEYRSPPRHWLYTAPLWPMMLESAARLQSEAPTRPAALELYHRMVENARRSYDANDFLYWVESSFDYDPQPDLAKVKARVLAVNFADDAINPAELTLIAKLVASVPGARFVLVPAGEGTLGHQTLSLAAVWKPYLEELLRSTTPAGR
;
A
#
# COMPACT_ATOMS: atom_id res chain seq x y z
N MET A 1 77.81 -39.79 -19.69
CA MET A 1 77.89 -40.91 -18.71
C MET A 1 77.96 -40.37 -17.32
N PRO A 2 77.24 -40.90 -16.31
CA PRO A 2 76.18 -41.90 -16.32
C PRO A 2 74.83 -41.37 -15.66
N ILE A 3 73.87 -42.09 -15.91
CA ILE A 3 72.48 -42.25 -15.54
C ILE A 3 72.25 -42.27 -13.98
N ALA A 4 71.33 -41.52 -13.46
CA ALA A 4 70.78 -41.67 -12.12
C ALA A 4 69.29 -41.96 -12.22
N HIS A 5 68.87 -43.07 -11.57
CA HIS A 5 67.47 -43.55 -11.45
C HIS A 5 66.69 -42.73 -10.44
N GLU A 6 65.50 -42.26 -10.83
CA GLU A 6 64.54 -41.72 -9.91
C GLU A 6 63.43 -42.73 -9.64
N HIS A 7 63.11 -42.89 -8.34
CA HIS A 7 62.01 -43.69 -7.87
C HIS A 7 60.69 -42.87 -7.88
N PRO A 8 59.53 -43.46 -8.14
CA PRO A 8 58.25 -42.74 -8.13
C PRO A 8 57.74 -42.55 -6.70
N ARG A 9 57.39 -41.30 -6.38
CA ARG A 9 56.66 -40.94 -5.15
C ARG A 9 55.16 -41.20 -5.33
N ALA A 10 54.60 -41.97 -4.42
CA ALA A 10 53.17 -42.23 -4.31
C ALA A 10 52.41 -40.94 -3.94
N LEU A 11 51.44 -40.55 -4.79
CA LEU A 11 50.46 -39.50 -4.50
C LEU A 11 49.35 -40.08 -3.60
N GLY A 12 49.32 -39.62 -2.34
CA GLY A 12 48.19 -39.86 -1.47
C GLY A 12 46.99 -39.01 -1.88
N VAL A 13 45.89 -39.65 -2.26
CA VAL A 13 44.61 -39.02 -2.54
C VAL A 13 43.94 -38.70 -1.20
N LEU A 14 43.92 -37.42 -0.82
CA LEU A 14 43.07 -36.91 0.28
C LEU A 14 41.66 -36.77 -0.25
N ALA A 15 40.75 -37.67 0.21
CA ALA A 15 39.32 -37.54 -0.01
C ALA A 15 38.77 -36.41 0.89
N ALA A 16 38.42 -35.28 0.31
CA ALA A 16 37.70 -34.23 0.97
C ALA A 16 36.21 -34.64 1.10
N ALA A 17 35.81 -34.99 2.31
CA ALA A 17 34.39 -35.20 2.63
C ALA A 17 33.67 -33.84 2.63
N ALA A 18 32.86 -33.57 1.61
CA ALA A 18 31.97 -32.43 1.57
C ALA A 18 30.78 -32.65 2.57
N LEU A 19 30.84 -31.99 3.70
CA LEU A 19 29.68 -31.84 4.58
C LEU A 19 28.65 -30.94 3.88
N ALA A 20 27.64 -31.54 3.26
CA ALA A 20 26.45 -30.84 2.83
C ALA A 20 25.67 -30.38 4.07
N ALA A 21 25.82 -29.11 4.45
CA ALA A 21 24.95 -28.48 5.43
C ALA A 21 23.55 -28.40 4.83
N ALA A 22 22.66 -29.29 5.25
CA ALA A 22 21.23 -29.20 4.97
C ALA A 22 20.71 -27.94 5.68
N TRP A 23 20.49 -26.87 4.94
CA TRP A 23 19.68 -25.78 5.44
C TRP A 23 18.25 -26.31 5.66
N PRO A 24 17.64 -26.05 6.83
CA PRO A 24 16.25 -26.38 7.02
C PRO A 24 15.46 -25.60 5.95
N ALA A 25 14.74 -26.35 5.09
CA ALA A 25 13.73 -25.76 4.24
C ALA A 25 12.76 -25.01 5.18
N LEU A 26 12.72 -23.67 5.08
CA LEU A 26 11.67 -22.89 5.68
C LEU A 26 10.37 -23.47 5.11
N ALA A 27 9.66 -24.21 5.95
CA ALA A 27 8.31 -24.62 5.64
C ALA A 27 7.54 -23.33 5.36
N LEU A 28 7.08 -23.16 4.11
CA LEU A 28 6.08 -22.17 3.76
C LEU A 28 4.89 -22.50 4.65
N SER A 29 4.73 -21.79 5.76
CA SER A 29 3.51 -21.87 6.57
C SER A 29 2.34 -21.57 5.64
N ALA A 30 1.31 -22.42 5.66
CA ALA A 30 0.05 -22.12 5.00
C ALA A 30 -0.38 -20.70 5.39
N PRO A 31 -0.97 -19.93 4.46
CA PRO A 31 -1.46 -18.59 4.78
C PRO A 31 -2.36 -18.69 6.01
N LEU A 32 -2.13 -17.82 6.98
CA LEU A 32 -2.95 -17.77 8.19
C LEU A 32 -4.38 -17.38 7.74
N ALA A 33 -5.31 -18.32 7.87
CA ALA A 33 -6.72 -18.01 7.71
C ALA A 33 -7.22 -17.31 8.99
N TYR A 34 -7.80 -16.15 8.86
CA TYR A 34 -8.37 -15.39 9.97
C TYR A 34 -9.85 -15.72 10.14
N PRO A 35 -10.42 -15.62 11.36
CA PRO A 35 -11.84 -15.84 11.57
C PRO A 35 -12.69 -15.01 10.61
N GLY A 36 -13.68 -15.66 9.95
CA GLY A 36 -14.59 -15.00 9.01
C GLY A 36 -13.94 -14.45 7.73
N GLU A 37 -12.72 -14.89 7.39
CA GLU A 37 -12.06 -14.49 6.15
C GLU A 37 -12.87 -14.94 4.94
N THR A 38 -13.28 -13.97 4.12
CA THR A 38 -13.99 -14.18 2.86
C THR A 38 -13.53 -13.20 1.81
N GLU A 39 -13.48 -13.65 0.55
CA GLU A 39 -13.26 -12.78 -0.61
C GLU A 39 -14.57 -12.65 -1.39
N GLY A 40 -14.76 -11.52 -2.06
CA GLY A 40 -15.94 -11.29 -2.88
C GLY A 40 -15.75 -10.15 -3.86
N ASP A 41 -16.68 -10.12 -4.82
CA ASP A 41 -16.76 -9.03 -5.79
C ASP A 41 -18.07 -8.26 -5.60
N PHE A 42 -17.97 -6.95 -5.78
CA PHE A 42 -19.10 -6.04 -5.87
C PHE A 42 -19.09 -5.38 -7.24
N VAL A 43 -20.14 -5.59 -8.01
CA VAL A 43 -20.31 -4.98 -9.33
C VAL A 43 -21.25 -3.80 -9.20
N VAL A 44 -20.79 -2.64 -9.68
CA VAL A 44 -21.59 -1.41 -9.82
C VAL A 44 -21.89 -1.22 -11.29
N GLU A 45 -23.16 -1.37 -11.66
CA GLU A 45 -23.61 -1.10 -13.02
C GLU A 45 -23.65 0.40 -13.27
N ASP A 46 -23.27 0.81 -14.49
CA ASP A 46 -23.26 2.19 -14.97
C ASP A 46 -22.54 3.16 -14.01
N PHE A 47 -21.34 2.75 -13.53
CA PHE A 47 -20.56 3.59 -12.63
C PHE A 47 -20.13 4.88 -13.33
N ARG A 48 -20.58 6.01 -12.80
CA ARG A 48 -20.27 7.33 -13.33
C ARG A 48 -19.08 7.93 -12.59
N PHE A 49 -18.03 8.26 -13.35
CA PHE A 49 -16.83 8.96 -12.86
C PHE A 49 -17.10 10.45 -12.69
N GLN A 50 -16.22 11.12 -11.92
CA GLN A 50 -16.35 12.57 -11.62
C GLN A 50 -16.26 13.45 -12.89
N ASP A 51 -15.52 13.02 -13.92
CA ASP A 51 -15.43 13.70 -15.22
C ASP A 51 -16.66 13.50 -16.11
N GLY A 52 -17.59 12.64 -15.70
CA GLY A 52 -18.84 12.35 -16.40
C GLY A 52 -18.77 11.11 -17.28
N GLU A 53 -17.62 10.50 -17.49
CA GLU A 53 -17.52 9.22 -18.18
C GLU A 53 -18.25 8.12 -17.39
N THR A 54 -18.65 7.05 -18.07
CA THR A 54 -19.38 5.95 -17.46
C THR A 54 -18.73 4.63 -17.86
N LEU A 55 -18.49 3.76 -16.88
CA LEU A 55 -18.12 2.37 -17.10
C LEU A 55 -19.36 1.51 -16.90
N PRO A 56 -19.83 0.75 -17.92
CA PRO A 56 -21.04 -0.05 -17.83
C PRO A 56 -21.05 -1.04 -16.67
N SER A 57 -19.88 -1.57 -16.30
CA SER A 57 -19.75 -2.51 -15.19
C SER A 57 -18.41 -2.28 -14.50
N LEU A 58 -18.43 -1.78 -13.28
CA LEU A 58 -17.26 -1.60 -12.42
C LEU A 58 -17.26 -2.69 -11.36
N ARG A 59 -16.24 -3.56 -11.36
CA ARG A 59 -16.01 -4.56 -10.33
C ARG A 59 -15.06 -4.01 -9.26
N LEU A 60 -15.43 -4.18 -7.99
CA LEU A 60 -14.59 -4.00 -6.84
C LEU A 60 -14.38 -5.34 -6.15
N HIS A 61 -13.16 -5.82 -6.12
CA HIS A 61 -12.77 -6.98 -5.34
C HIS A 61 -12.48 -6.55 -3.91
N TYR A 62 -12.84 -7.39 -2.92
CA TYR A 62 -12.59 -7.11 -1.52
C TYR A 62 -12.43 -8.38 -0.70
N THR A 63 -11.70 -8.27 0.40
CA THR A 63 -11.61 -9.30 1.45
C THR A 63 -12.26 -8.76 2.72
N THR A 64 -12.94 -9.62 3.48
CA THR A 64 -13.40 -9.29 4.83
C THR A 64 -12.86 -10.29 5.85
N LEU A 65 -12.64 -9.82 7.08
CA LEU A 65 -12.29 -10.65 8.24
C LEU A 65 -13.31 -10.40 9.35
N GLY A 66 -13.56 -11.42 10.17
CA GLY A 66 -14.49 -11.32 11.28
C GLY A 66 -15.94 -11.23 10.84
N MET A 67 -16.81 -10.84 11.76
CA MET A 67 -18.24 -10.75 11.54
C MET A 67 -18.79 -9.39 12.00
N PRO A 68 -19.80 -8.83 11.30
CA PRO A 68 -20.47 -7.64 11.77
C PRO A 68 -21.14 -7.92 13.13
N ARG A 69 -20.93 -7.00 14.07
CA ARG A 69 -21.60 -7.02 15.37
C ARG A 69 -22.62 -5.87 15.40
N HIS A 70 -23.84 -6.18 15.79
CA HIS A 70 -24.90 -5.19 15.87
C HIS A 70 -25.05 -4.70 17.32
N ASP A 71 -25.22 -3.41 17.47
CA ASP A 71 -25.58 -2.76 18.74
C ASP A 71 -27.08 -2.94 19.09
N ALA A 72 -27.52 -2.31 20.16
CA ALA A 72 -28.91 -2.39 20.60
C ALA A 72 -29.92 -1.73 19.63
N ALA A 73 -29.46 -0.83 18.76
CA ALA A 73 -30.26 -0.20 17.71
C ALA A 73 -30.29 -1.02 16.42
N GLY A 74 -29.51 -2.10 16.35
CA GLY A 74 -29.37 -2.94 15.16
C GLY A 74 -28.31 -2.44 14.17
N GLU A 75 -27.55 -1.41 14.50
CA GLU A 75 -26.48 -0.86 13.67
C GLU A 75 -25.16 -1.60 13.91
N VAL A 76 -24.35 -1.75 12.84
CA VAL A 76 -23.02 -2.38 12.97
C VAL A 76 -22.06 -1.40 13.62
N ASP A 77 -21.45 -1.80 14.76
CA ASP A 77 -20.60 -0.95 15.59
C ASP A 77 -19.09 -1.31 15.56
N ASN A 78 -18.70 -2.35 14.83
CA ASN A 78 -17.34 -2.88 14.82
C ASN A 78 -16.66 -2.91 13.45
N ALA A 79 -17.26 -2.28 12.43
CA ALA A 79 -16.72 -2.30 11.08
C ALA A 79 -15.51 -1.36 10.92
N VAL A 80 -14.41 -1.88 10.36
CA VAL A 80 -13.18 -1.13 10.08
C VAL A 80 -12.80 -1.28 8.61
N LEU A 81 -12.58 -0.16 7.92
CA LEU A 81 -12.13 -0.12 6.54
C LEU A 81 -10.60 0.04 6.50
N LEU A 82 -9.89 -0.91 5.87
CA LEU A 82 -8.44 -0.86 5.65
C LEU A 82 -8.11 -0.58 4.18
N LEU A 83 -7.32 0.46 3.93
CA LEU A 83 -7.00 0.97 2.60
C LEU A 83 -5.50 0.85 2.30
N HIS A 84 -5.17 0.14 1.22
CA HIS A 84 -3.79 -0.18 0.83
C HIS A 84 -3.07 0.97 0.10
N GLY A 85 -1.73 0.86 0.00
CA GLY A 85 -0.87 1.81 -0.73
C GLY A 85 -0.94 1.68 -2.25
N THR A 86 -0.37 2.67 -2.97
CA THR A 86 -0.46 2.81 -4.44
C THR A 86 -0.05 1.56 -5.22
N SER A 87 1.07 0.94 -4.89
CA SER A 87 1.61 -0.23 -5.61
C SER A 87 1.16 -1.57 -5.01
N SER A 88 0.09 -1.57 -4.22
CA SER A 88 -0.36 -2.75 -3.49
C SER A 88 -1.82 -3.11 -3.76
N THR A 89 -2.33 -4.08 -3.04
CA THR A 89 -3.71 -4.58 -3.04
C THR A 89 -4.11 -4.92 -1.60
N SER A 90 -5.32 -5.45 -1.38
CA SER A 90 -5.74 -6.02 -0.09
C SER A 90 -4.70 -6.97 0.50
N LYS A 91 -3.97 -7.71 -0.33
CA LYS A 91 -2.93 -8.68 0.06
C LYS A 91 -1.78 -8.07 0.87
N GLN A 92 -1.58 -6.74 0.80
CA GLN A 92 -0.61 -6.04 1.65
C GLN A 92 -0.78 -6.39 3.13
N TYR A 93 -2.01 -6.49 3.58
CA TYR A 93 -2.35 -6.68 4.98
C TYR A 93 -2.20 -8.11 5.47
N PHE A 94 -2.00 -9.08 4.57
CA PHE A 94 -1.81 -10.49 4.91
C PHE A 94 -0.34 -10.92 4.98
N GLY A 95 0.58 -10.01 4.68
CA GLY A 95 2.02 -10.27 4.79
C GLY A 95 2.49 -10.55 6.22
N PRO A 96 3.66 -11.17 6.40
CA PRO A 96 4.17 -11.62 7.69
C PRO A 96 4.44 -10.48 8.69
N THR A 97 4.62 -9.25 8.21
CA THR A 97 4.86 -8.05 9.03
C THR A 97 3.58 -7.25 9.31
N MET A 98 2.44 -7.67 8.76
CA MET A 98 1.16 -6.98 8.88
C MET A 98 0.10 -7.85 9.55
N GLY A 99 -0.29 -8.96 8.93
CA GLY A 99 -1.42 -9.77 9.36
C GLY A 99 -1.32 -10.26 10.80
N PRO A 100 -0.21 -10.92 11.22
CA PRO A 100 -0.04 -11.38 12.60
C PRO A 100 -0.07 -10.23 13.63
N GLU A 101 0.35 -9.03 13.24
CA GLU A 101 0.41 -7.85 14.09
C GLU A 101 -0.94 -7.11 14.19
N LEU A 102 -1.87 -7.40 13.28
CA LEU A 102 -3.15 -6.69 13.20
C LEU A 102 -4.35 -7.56 13.59
N PHE A 103 -4.43 -8.80 13.09
CA PHE A 103 -5.68 -9.56 13.06
C PHE A 103 -5.75 -10.73 14.04
N GLY A 104 -4.61 -11.13 14.62
CA GLY A 104 -4.54 -12.22 15.58
C GLY A 104 -5.27 -11.90 16.91
N PRO A 105 -5.46 -12.89 17.79
CA PRO A 105 -6.07 -12.69 19.10
C PRO A 105 -5.33 -11.62 19.90
N GLY A 106 -6.09 -10.63 20.42
CA GLY A 106 -5.55 -9.53 21.21
C GLY A 106 -4.85 -8.43 20.43
N GLN A 107 -4.74 -8.53 19.11
CA GLN A 107 -4.20 -7.48 18.24
C GLN A 107 -5.25 -6.36 18.03
N PRO A 108 -4.83 -5.17 17.55
CA PRO A 108 -5.72 -4.01 17.47
C PRO A 108 -6.96 -4.22 16.60
N LEU A 109 -6.88 -5.04 15.58
CA LEU A 109 -7.99 -5.42 14.69
C LEU A 109 -8.30 -6.93 14.77
N ASP A 110 -8.20 -7.49 15.97
CA ASP A 110 -8.54 -8.88 16.25
C ASP A 110 -9.83 -9.30 15.52
N ALA A 111 -9.70 -10.25 14.58
CA ALA A 111 -10.79 -10.66 13.70
C ALA A 111 -11.93 -11.39 14.45
N SER A 112 -11.76 -11.74 15.73
CA SER A 112 -12.86 -12.19 16.58
C SER A 112 -13.72 -11.04 17.11
N ARG A 113 -13.24 -9.78 17.02
CA ARG A 113 -13.87 -8.58 17.61
C ARG A 113 -14.30 -7.57 16.57
N TYR A 114 -13.56 -7.44 15.49
CA TYR A 114 -13.78 -6.44 14.44
C TYR A 114 -14.23 -7.11 13.14
N TYR A 115 -15.08 -6.41 12.41
CA TYR A 115 -15.42 -6.70 11.03
C TYR A 115 -14.54 -5.84 10.14
N VAL A 116 -13.44 -6.43 9.63
CA VAL A 116 -12.44 -5.71 8.85
C VAL A 116 -12.74 -5.86 7.36
N ILE A 117 -12.79 -4.76 6.63
CA ILE A 117 -13.10 -4.68 5.20
C ILE A 117 -11.88 -4.16 4.48
N ILE A 118 -11.36 -4.91 3.51
CA ILE A 118 -10.11 -4.62 2.81
C ILE A 118 -10.38 -4.68 1.29
N PRO A 119 -10.83 -3.58 0.66
CA PRO A 119 -11.03 -3.56 -0.79
C PRO A 119 -9.70 -3.48 -1.53
N ASP A 120 -9.63 -4.11 -2.70
CA ASP A 120 -8.71 -3.69 -3.75
C ASP A 120 -9.23 -2.38 -4.34
N GLY A 121 -8.39 -1.35 -4.35
CA GLY A 121 -8.77 -0.07 -4.94
C GLY A 121 -9.06 -0.20 -6.43
N LEU A 122 -9.93 0.66 -6.96
CA LEU A 122 -10.15 0.81 -8.40
C LEU A 122 -8.80 0.94 -9.12
N GLY A 123 -8.63 0.20 -10.21
CA GLY A 123 -7.37 0.12 -10.93
C GLY A 123 -6.35 -0.87 -10.33
N ARG A 124 -6.71 -1.66 -9.29
CA ARG A 124 -5.79 -2.54 -8.58
C ARG A 124 -6.35 -3.94 -8.38
N GLY A 125 -5.43 -4.92 -8.28
CA GLY A 125 -5.73 -6.29 -7.88
C GLY A 125 -6.85 -6.95 -8.69
N GLY A 126 -7.86 -7.43 -8.00
CA GLY A 126 -9.07 -8.01 -8.57
C GLY A 126 -10.13 -7.00 -9.00
N SER A 127 -9.97 -5.69 -8.66
CA SER A 127 -10.89 -4.64 -9.11
C SER A 127 -10.65 -4.27 -10.57
N SER A 128 -11.66 -3.68 -11.24
CA SER A 128 -11.58 -3.23 -12.63
C SER A 128 -10.39 -2.31 -12.84
N LYS A 129 -9.64 -2.53 -13.92
CA LYS A 129 -8.38 -1.81 -14.22
C LYS A 129 -8.12 -1.74 -15.72
N PRO A 130 -7.24 -0.86 -16.20
CA PRO A 130 -6.90 -0.72 -17.62
C PRO A 130 -6.50 -2.03 -18.31
N SER A 131 -5.67 -2.85 -17.66
CA SER A 131 -5.19 -4.13 -18.22
C SER A 131 -6.27 -5.20 -18.37
N ASP A 132 -7.49 -4.97 -17.89
CA ASP A 132 -8.63 -5.88 -18.09
C ASP A 132 -9.22 -5.81 -19.53
N GLY A 133 -8.61 -5.04 -20.45
CA GLY A 133 -8.94 -5.00 -21.87
C GLY A 133 -9.28 -3.62 -22.44
N LEU A 134 -9.56 -2.62 -21.62
CA LEU A 134 -9.77 -1.25 -22.10
C LEU A 134 -8.47 -0.50 -22.35
N HIS A 135 -7.38 -0.91 -21.72
CA HIS A 135 -6.05 -0.32 -21.82
C HIS A 135 -6.11 1.21 -21.56
N ALA A 136 -5.52 2.03 -22.43
CA ALA A 136 -5.58 3.49 -22.30
C ALA A 136 -6.96 4.11 -22.60
N ARG A 137 -7.97 3.29 -22.96
CA ARG A 137 -9.37 3.71 -23.09
C ARG A 137 -10.17 3.49 -21.82
N PHE A 138 -9.55 2.98 -20.74
CA PHE A 138 -10.20 2.91 -19.45
C PHE A 138 -10.53 4.34 -18.98
N PRO A 139 -11.71 4.60 -18.39
CA PRO A 139 -12.06 5.92 -17.91
C PRO A 139 -11.01 6.49 -16.95
N ARG A 140 -10.71 7.76 -17.07
CA ARG A 140 -9.78 8.42 -16.17
C ARG A 140 -10.45 8.59 -14.82
N TYR A 141 -9.80 8.10 -13.75
CA TYR A 141 -10.34 8.18 -12.41
C TYR A 141 -9.39 8.91 -11.46
N GLY A 142 -9.99 9.57 -10.45
CA GLY A 142 -9.29 10.18 -9.34
C GLY A 142 -9.50 9.43 -8.03
N TYR A 143 -8.84 9.88 -6.97
CA TYR A 143 -9.10 9.32 -5.62
C TYR A 143 -10.53 9.54 -5.18
N GLY A 144 -11.17 10.60 -5.64
CA GLY A 144 -12.58 10.82 -5.39
C GLY A 144 -13.48 9.72 -5.95
N ASP A 145 -13.16 9.18 -7.13
CA ASP A 145 -13.88 8.04 -7.70
C ASP A 145 -13.59 6.76 -6.92
N VAL A 146 -12.33 6.56 -6.49
CA VAL A 146 -11.95 5.41 -5.66
C VAL A 146 -12.72 5.42 -4.33
N VAL A 147 -12.76 6.56 -3.63
CA VAL A 147 -13.49 6.72 -2.36
C VAL A 147 -15.00 6.54 -2.55
N ASN A 148 -15.56 7.07 -3.65
CA ASN A 148 -16.98 6.85 -3.99
C ASN A 148 -17.27 5.36 -4.21
N ALA A 149 -16.45 4.65 -4.97
CA ALA A 149 -16.61 3.22 -5.19
C ALA A 149 -16.52 2.40 -3.88
N GLN A 150 -15.56 2.76 -3.00
CA GLN A 150 -15.45 2.16 -1.66
C GLN A 150 -16.69 2.45 -0.80
N HIS A 151 -17.25 3.65 -0.85
CA HIS A 151 -18.46 4.01 -0.13
C HIS A 151 -19.67 3.20 -0.64
N LEU A 152 -19.79 2.99 -1.95
CA LEU A 152 -20.83 2.14 -2.52
C LEU A 152 -20.67 0.67 -2.07
N LEU A 153 -19.45 0.16 -2.01
CA LEU A 153 -19.17 -1.18 -1.46
C LEU A 153 -19.66 -1.28 -0.01
N VAL A 154 -19.27 -0.33 0.84
CA VAL A 154 -19.60 -0.32 2.26
C VAL A 154 -21.11 -0.21 2.49
N THR A 155 -21.78 0.71 1.78
CA THR A 155 -23.21 1.00 2.00
C THR A 155 -24.14 0.06 1.25
N ARG A 156 -23.90 -0.21 -0.04
CA ARG A 156 -24.85 -0.97 -0.88
C ARG A 156 -24.60 -2.48 -0.84
N LYS A 157 -23.32 -2.90 -0.84
CA LYS A 157 -22.99 -4.34 -0.84
C LYS A 157 -23.00 -4.91 0.57
N LEU A 158 -22.37 -4.20 1.53
CA LEU A 158 -22.22 -4.68 2.90
C LEU A 158 -23.30 -4.16 3.85
N GLY A 159 -24.14 -3.21 3.41
CA GLY A 159 -25.30 -2.71 4.17
C GLY A 159 -24.93 -1.90 5.42
N LEU A 160 -23.72 -1.30 5.46
CA LEU A 160 -23.25 -0.59 6.64
C LEU A 160 -23.65 0.89 6.58
N GLY A 161 -24.23 1.39 7.67
CA GLY A 161 -24.56 2.80 7.87
C GLY A 161 -23.44 3.59 8.56
N HIS A 162 -22.38 2.91 9.06
CA HIS A 162 -21.33 3.53 9.86
C HIS A 162 -20.03 2.70 9.84
N LEU A 163 -18.89 3.38 10.04
CA LEU A 163 -17.57 2.76 10.23
C LEU A 163 -16.96 3.17 11.57
N ARG A 164 -16.53 2.19 12.34
CA ARG A 164 -15.75 2.38 13.56
C ARG A 164 -14.42 3.07 13.31
N ALA A 165 -13.76 2.72 12.21
CA ALA A 165 -12.53 3.37 11.78
C ALA A 165 -12.29 3.21 10.28
N VAL A 166 -11.57 4.18 9.72
CA VAL A 166 -10.88 4.06 8.42
C VAL A 166 -9.38 4.17 8.68
N VAL A 167 -8.63 3.14 8.31
CA VAL A 167 -7.17 3.09 8.44
C VAL A 167 -6.55 2.91 7.07
N GLY A 168 -5.59 3.71 6.70
CA GLY A 168 -4.99 3.60 5.39
C GLY A 168 -3.51 3.95 5.37
N THR A 169 -2.76 3.29 4.48
CA THR A 169 -1.33 3.51 4.30
C THR A 169 -1.05 4.20 2.97
N SER A 170 -0.20 5.24 2.94
CA SER A 170 0.18 5.98 1.73
C SER A 170 -1.05 6.46 0.95
N MET A 171 -1.31 5.97 -0.27
CA MET A 171 -2.53 6.21 -1.03
C MET A 171 -3.79 5.96 -0.19
N GLY A 172 -3.85 4.84 0.53
CA GLY A 172 -4.97 4.54 1.42
C GLY A 172 -5.10 5.55 2.55
N GLY A 173 -3.99 6.09 3.05
CA GLY A 173 -3.99 7.19 4.03
C GLY A 173 -4.53 8.50 3.45
N MET A 174 -4.21 8.80 2.19
CA MET A 174 -4.80 9.92 1.47
C MET A 174 -6.32 9.73 1.31
N GLN A 175 -6.74 8.53 0.93
CA GLN A 175 -8.17 8.18 0.84
C GLN A 175 -8.86 8.25 2.21
N ALA A 176 -8.17 7.87 3.30
CA ALA A 176 -8.72 7.99 4.65
C ALA A 176 -9.01 9.45 5.03
N TRP A 177 -8.16 10.40 4.66
CA TRP A 177 -8.46 11.83 4.78
C TRP A 177 -9.72 12.22 4.00
N MET A 178 -9.83 11.77 2.73
CA MET A 178 -11.01 12.05 1.90
C MET A 178 -12.29 11.40 2.46
N TRP A 179 -12.20 10.23 3.07
CA TRP A 179 -13.32 9.64 3.80
C TRP A 179 -13.78 10.52 4.95
N ALA A 180 -12.85 11.04 5.75
CA ALA A 180 -13.16 11.89 6.89
C ALA A 180 -13.83 13.22 6.50
N GLU A 181 -13.45 13.82 5.38
CA GLU A 181 -14.00 15.09 4.91
C GLU A 181 -15.32 14.93 4.14
N ARG A 182 -15.44 13.85 3.34
CA ARG A 182 -16.62 13.62 2.50
C ARG A 182 -17.77 13.00 3.24
N TYR A 183 -17.47 12.17 4.24
CA TYR A 183 -18.45 11.43 5.04
C TYR A 183 -18.22 11.66 6.54
N PRO A 184 -18.27 12.93 7.02
CA PRO A 184 -17.85 13.29 8.38
C PRO A 184 -18.70 12.65 9.49
N ASP A 185 -19.95 12.27 9.20
CA ASP A 185 -20.86 11.64 10.16
C ASP A 185 -20.85 10.10 10.06
N PHE A 186 -20.09 9.56 9.12
CA PHE A 186 -20.05 8.11 8.83
C PHE A 186 -18.91 7.36 9.54
N VAL A 187 -17.91 8.07 10.09
CA VAL A 187 -16.69 7.47 10.62
C VAL A 187 -16.34 8.03 11.99
N ASP A 188 -16.13 7.15 12.99
CA ASP A 188 -15.71 7.59 14.34
C ASP A 188 -14.23 7.97 14.41
N ALA A 189 -13.36 7.20 13.73
CA ALA A 189 -11.91 7.35 13.82
C ALA A 189 -11.22 7.21 12.46
N VAL A 190 -10.15 7.98 12.25
CA VAL A 190 -9.36 7.92 11.03
C VAL A 190 -7.87 7.87 11.36
N MET A 191 -7.15 6.90 10.79
CA MET A 191 -5.71 6.77 10.93
C MET A 191 -5.02 6.81 9.55
N PRO A 192 -4.67 8.01 9.06
CA PRO A 192 -3.86 8.14 7.86
C PRO A 192 -2.38 7.91 8.20
N ILE A 193 -1.73 6.98 7.48
CA ILE A 193 -0.34 6.58 7.72
C ILE A 193 0.50 6.91 6.49
N ALA A 194 1.67 7.53 6.68
CA ALA A 194 2.65 7.86 5.65
C ALA A 194 2.06 8.71 4.49
N CYS A 195 1.31 9.76 4.81
CA CYS A 195 0.74 10.68 3.84
C CYS A 195 0.57 12.10 4.41
N GLN A 196 0.25 13.04 3.53
CA GLN A 196 0.02 14.45 3.86
C GLN A 196 -1.41 14.84 3.47
N PRO A 197 -2.14 15.62 4.29
CA PRO A 197 -3.48 16.11 3.96
C PRO A 197 -3.45 17.38 3.08
N ILE A 198 -2.78 17.31 1.94
CA ILE A 198 -2.64 18.40 0.97
C ILE A 198 -2.33 17.81 -0.41
N ALA A 199 -2.61 18.54 -1.46
CA ALA A 199 -2.29 18.19 -2.83
C ALA A 199 -0.82 17.75 -2.99
N ILE A 200 -0.62 16.70 -3.79
CA ILE A 200 0.73 16.22 -4.10
C ILE A 200 1.49 17.28 -4.90
N SER A 201 2.65 17.67 -4.39
CA SER A 201 3.50 18.68 -5.01
C SER A 201 4.99 18.38 -4.83
N GLY A 202 5.85 19.30 -5.25
CA GLY A 202 7.29 19.24 -5.05
C GLY A 202 7.90 17.95 -5.60
N ARG A 203 8.84 17.37 -4.84
CA ARG A 203 9.60 16.18 -5.25
C ARG A 203 8.71 14.99 -5.58
N ASN A 204 7.65 14.75 -4.79
CA ASN A 204 6.72 13.65 -5.01
C ASN A 204 6.02 13.78 -6.38
N LEU A 205 5.52 14.98 -6.72
CA LEU A 205 4.90 15.21 -8.03
C LEU A 205 5.91 15.06 -9.18
N LEU A 206 7.13 15.59 -9.01
CA LEU A 206 8.17 15.49 -10.05
C LEU A 206 8.51 14.03 -10.36
N PHE A 207 8.69 13.16 -9.36
CA PHE A 207 8.92 11.73 -9.59
C PHE A 207 7.75 11.07 -10.32
N ARG A 208 6.51 11.35 -9.91
CA ARG A 208 5.31 10.83 -10.57
C ARG A 208 5.26 11.28 -12.02
N HIS A 209 5.52 12.55 -12.28
CA HIS A 209 5.50 13.12 -13.63
C HIS A 209 6.59 12.48 -14.52
N ILE A 210 7.82 12.30 -14.02
CA ILE A 210 8.89 11.61 -14.77
C ILE A 210 8.43 10.21 -15.19
N LEU A 211 7.86 9.43 -14.27
CA LEU A 211 7.42 8.06 -14.53
C LEU A 211 6.26 8.01 -15.54
N THR A 212 5.27 8.88 -15.41
CA THR A 212 4.12 8.90 -16.32
C THR A 212 4.50 9.42 -17.71
N GLN A 213 5.38 10.43 -17.80
CA GLN A 213 5.90 10.90 -19.08
C GLN A 213 6.82 9.88 -19.76
N ALA A 214 7.57 9.07 -18.98
CA ALA A 214 8.37 7.99 -19.53
C ALA A 214 7.50 6.92 -20.22
N ILE A 215 6.29 6.67 -19.72
CA ILE A 215 5.32 5.78 -20.39
C ILE A 215 4.75 6.46 -21.64
N ARG A 216 4.19 7.68 -21.48
CA ARG A 216 3.48 8.38 -22.55
C ARG A 216 4.33 8.68 -23.77
N ASN A 217 5.63 8.92 -23.56
CA ASN A 217 6.60 9.22 -24.63
C ASN A 217 7.40 7.98 -25.07
N ASP A 218 7.09 6.78 -24.55
CA ASP A 218 7.73 5.55 -24.99
C ASP A 218 7.11 5.09 -26.32
N PRO A 219 7.89 4.99 -27.42
CA PRO A 219 7.38 4.51 -28.70
C PRO A 219 6.76 3.10 -28.63
N ASP A 220 7.25 2.27 -27.71
CA ASP A 220 6.76 0.91 -27.53
C ASP A 220 5.40 0.87 -26.81
N TRP A 221 4.94 1.97 -26.18
CA TRP A 221 3.66 2.03 -25.49
C TRP A 221 2.45 2.01 -26.44
N GLN A 222 2.60 2.55 -27.67
CA GLN A 222 1.59 2.51 -28.72
C GLN A 222 0.18 2.95 -28.25
N GLU A 223 0.10 4.07 -27.55
CA GLU A 223 -1.15 4.60 -26.99
C GLU A 223 -1.91 3.59 -26.10
N GLY A 224 -1.17 2.70 -25.42
CA GLY A 224 -1.70 1.69 -24.53
C GLY A 224 -1.91 0.31 -25.14
N GLU A 225 -1.76 0.16 -26.46
CA GLU A 225 -1.98 -1.11 -27.19
C GLU A 225 -0.68 -1.92 -27.38
N TYR A 226 0.30 -1.77 -26.47
CA TYR A 226 1.57 -2.50 -26.55
C TYR A 226 1.41 -4.01 -26.35
N ARG A 227 2.32 -4.79 -26.94
CA ARG A 227 2.36 -6.25 -26.80
C ARG A 227 3.45 -6.74 -25.84
N SER A 228 4.43 -5.89 -25.58
CA SER A 228 5.53 -6.14 -24.64
C SER A 228 5.77 -4.88 -23.81
N PRO A 229 6.17 -4.98 -22.55
CA PRO A 229 6.36 -3.81 -21.71
C PRO A 229 7.23 -2.74 -22.36
N PRO A 230 6.81 -1.48 -22.38
CA PRO A 230 7.54 -0.37 -22.98
C PRO A 230 8.96 -0.25 -22.41
N ARG A 231 9.98 -0.27 -23.29
CA ARG A 231 11.38 -0.44 -22.86
C ARG A 231 11.98 0.78 -22.19
N HIS A 232 11.68 1.97 -22.68
CA HIS A 232 12.22 3.22 -22.13
C HIS A 232 11.66 3.46 -20.74
N TRP A 233 10.35 3.24 -20.55
CA TRP A 233 9.73 3.33 -19.24
C TRP A 233 10.35 2.37 -18.23
N LEU A 234 10.65 1.11 -18.62
CA LEU A 234 11.24 0.13 -17.73
C LEU A 234 12.56 0.60 -17.11
N TYR A 235 13.37 1.38 -17.83
CA TYR A 235 14.63 1.92 -17.31
C TYR A 235 14.42 3.04 -16.28
N THR A 236 13.26 3.70 -16.28
CA THR A 236 12.88 4.72 -15.29
C THR A 236 12.07 4.14 -14.13
N ALA A 237 11.44 2.99 -14.31
CA ALA A 237 10.61 2.34 -13.30
C ALA A 237 11.29 2.17 -11.93
N PRO A 238 12.64 1.96 -11.83
CA PRO A 238 13.35 1.94 -10.55
C PRO A 238 13.21 3.20 -9.69
N LEU A 239 12.86 4.34 -10.27
CA LEU A 239 12.56 5.56 -9.49
C LEU A 239 11.43 5.33 -8.47
N TRP A 240 10.46 4.47 -8.80
CA TRP A 240 9.36 4.18 -7.91
C TRP A 240 9.80 3.52 -6.59
N PRO A 241 10.44 2.32 -6.57
CA PRO A 241 10.93 1.74 -5.34
C PRO A 241 11.99 2.61 -4.64
N MET A 242 12.85 3.33 -5.37
CA MET A 242 13.81 4.26 -4.77
C MET A 242 13.16 5.39 -3.98
N MET A 243 11.98 5.86 -4.39
CA MET A 243 11.23 6.86 -3.61
C MET A 243 10.72 6.30 -2.28
N LEU A 244 10.46 5.00 -2.22
CA LEU A 244 9.82 4.35 -1.09
C LEU A 244 10.81 3.95 0.00
N GLU A 245 12.10 3.78 -0.34
CA GLU A 245 13.15 3.32 0.58
C GLU A 245 13.88 4.51 1.23
N SER A 246 14.41 4.31 2.44
CA SER A 246 15.31 5.29 3.03
C SER A 246 16.70 5.23 2.38
N ALA A 247 17.41 6.36 2.38
CA ALA A 247 18.77 6.43 1.86
C ALA A 247 19.73 5.47 2.60
N ALA A 248 19.54 5.32 3.92
CA ALA A 248 20.34 4.41 4.73
C ALA A 248 20.14 2.95 4.31
N ARG A 249 18.90 2.53 4.05
CA ARG A 249 18.60 1.19 3.57
C ARG A 249 19.21 0.92 2.21
N LEU A 250 19.02 1.83 1.25
CA LEU A 250 19.62 1.69 -0.09
C LEU A 250 21.13 1.60 -0.03
N GLN A 251 21.79 2.40 0.82
CA GLN A 251 23.23 2.35 1.02
C GLN A 251 23.70 1.02 1.66
N SER A 252 22.90 0.49 2.59
CA SER A 252 23.17 -0.81 3.24
C SER A 252 23.01 -1.98 2.25
N GLU A 253 21.97 -1.95 1.40
CA GLU A 253 21.71 -3.00 0.40
C GLU A 253 22.70 -2.95 -0.76
N ALA A 254 23.16 -1.76 -1.13
CA ALA A 254 24.04 -1.52 -2.27
C ALA A 254 25.27 -0.67 -1.90
N PRO A 255 26.17 -1.17 -1.00
CA PRO A 255 27.27 -0.38 -0.44
C PRO A 255 28.42 -0.12 -1.43
N THR A 256 28.42 -0.79 -2.58
CA THR A 256 29.47 -0.66 -3.61
C THR A 256 28.87 -0.36 -4.97
N ARG A 257 29.67 0.21 -5.88
CA ARG A 257 29.24 0.47 -7.25
C ARG A 257 28.70 -0.78 -7.98
N PRO A 258 29.34 -1.96 -7.95
CA PRO A 258 28.77 -3.16 -8.54
C PRO A 258 27.42 -3.55 -7.93
N ALA A 259 27.31 -3.54 -6.59
CA ALA A 259 26.06 -3.86 -5.91
C ALA A 259 24.91 -2.89 -6.26
N ALA A 260 25.22 -1.59 -6.43
CA ALA A 260 24.22 -0.61 -6.85
C ALA A 260 23.72 -0.84 -8.28
N LEU A 261 24.61 -1.19 -9.21
CA LEU A 261 24.23 -1.54 -10.58
C LEU A 261 23.41 -2.83 -10.62
N GLU A 262 23.78 -3.83 -9.84
CA GLU A 262 23.00 -5.07 -9.71
C GLU A 262 21.60 -4.80 -9.11
N LEU A 263 21.49 -4.00 -8.06
CA LEU A 263 20.21 -3.58 -7.49
C LEU A 263 19.33 -2.91 -8.54
N TYR A 264 19.91 -1.98 -9.33
CA TYR A 264 19.19 -1.34 -10.43
C TYR A 264 18.62 -2.35 -11.42
N HIS A 265 19.43 -3.32 -11.88
CA HIS A 265 18.97 -4.35 -12.82
C HIS A 265 17.88 -5.24 -12.23
N ARG A 266 17.98 -5.58 -10.94
CA ARG A 266 16.89 -6.30 -10.23
C ARG A 266 15.60 -5.48 -10.20
N MET A 267 15.67 -4.17 -9.93
CA MET A 267 14.51 -3.28 -9.92
C MET A 267 13.84 -3.19 -11.30
N VAL A 268 14.63 -3.10 -12.39
CA VAL A 268 14.12 -3.11 -13.77
C VAL A 268 13.39 -4.42 -14.06
N GLU A 269 14.01 -5.56 -13.70
CA GLU A 269 13.42 -6.87 -13.97
C GLU A 269 12.16 -7.12 -13.12
N ASN A 270 12.14 -6.64 -11.88
CA ASN A 270 10.94 -6.68 -11.05
C ASN A 270 9.80 -5.83 -11.63
N ALA A 271 10.12 -4.65 -12.15
CA ALA A 271 9.11 -3.80 -12.81
C ALA A 271 8.55 -4.51 -14.06
N ARG A 272 9.40 -5.13 -14.86
CA ARG A 272 9.01 -5.91 -16.05
C ARG A 272 8.01 -7.03 -15.72
N ARG A 273 8.19 -7.71 -14.58
CA ARG A 273 7.36 -8.84 -14.18
C ARG A 273 6.08 -8.45 -13.46
N SER A 274 6.10 -7.31 -12.75
CA SER A 274 5.09 -6.98 -11.77
C SER A 274 4.14 -5.88 -12.20
N TYR A 275 4.53 -5.06 -13.19
CA TYR A 275 3.75 -3.89 -13.58
C TYR A 275 3.29 -3.97 -15.03
N ASP A 276 1.99 -3.76 -15.23
CA ASP A 276 1.42 -3.33 -16.49
C ASP A 276 1.59 -1.81 -16.62
N ALA A 277 2.02 -1.32 -17.78
CA ALA A 277 2.32 0.11 -17.96
C ALA A 277 1.06 0.98 -17.92
N ASN A 278 -0.08 0.48 -18.43
CA ASN A 278 -1.34 1.21 -18.37
C ASN A 278 -1.84 1.29 -16.93
N ASP A 279 -1.86 0.16 -16.20
CA ASP A 279 -2.25 0.17 -14.79
C ASP A 279 -1.35 1.11 -13.99
N PHE A 280 -0.02 1.05 -14.19
CA PHE A 280 0.94 1.91 -13.51
C PHE A 280 0.67 3.40 -13.79
N LEU A 281 0.44 3.75 -15.05
CA LEU A 281 0.11 5.11 -15.46
C LEU A 281 -1.12 5.63 -14.71
N TYR A 282 -2.19 4.87 -14.71
CA TYR A 282 -3.45 5.25 -14.07
C TYR A 282 -3.33 5.37 -12.55
N TRP A 283 -2.65 4.44 -11.84
CA TRP A 283 -2.52 4.59 -10.38
C TRP A 283 -1.67 5.81 -9.98
N VAL A 284 -0.62 6.11 -10.76
CA VAL A 284 0.23 7.26 -10.45
C VAL A 284 -0.54 8.55 -10.71
N GLU A 285 -1.33 8.60 -11.79
CA GLU A 285 -2.10 9.78 -12.15
C GLU A 285 -3.38 9.95 -11.31
N SER A 286 -3.97 8.87 -10.75
CA SER A 286 -5.24 8.95 -10.01
C SER A 286 -5.26 9.89 -8.81
N SER A 287 -4.10 10.37 -8.37
CA SER A 287 -3.99 11.36 -7.30
C SER A 287 -4.16 12.82 -7.74
N PHE A 288 -4.56 13.07 -8.99
CA PHE A 288 -4.66 14.43 -9.55
C PHE A 288 -5.71 15.31 -8.85
N ASP A 289 -6.74 14.69 -8.28
CA ASP A 289 -7.85 15.36 -7.58
C ASP A 289 -7.68 15.38 -6.05
N TYR A 290 -6.54 14.88 -5.54
CA TYR A 290 -6.31 14.82 -4.11
C TYR A 290 -5.86 16.17 -3.55
N ASP A 291 -6.72 16.82 -2.81
CA ASP A 291 -6.42 18.00 -1.98
C ASP A 291 -7.44 18.15 -0.84
N PRO A 292 -7.25 17.47 0.29
CA PRO A 292 -8.17 17.61 1.42
C PRO A 292 -7.97 18.91 2.21
N GLN A 293 -6.88 19.65 1.99
CA GLN A 293 -6.55 20.83 2.80
C GLN A 293 -7.70 21.83 2.96
N PRO A 294 -8.46 22.19 1.90
CA PRO A 294 -9.56 23.16 2.03
C PRO A 294 -10.70 22.67 2.94
N ASP A 295 -10.85 21.36 3.07
CA ASP A 295 -11.99 20.72 3.73
C ASP A 295 -11.65 20.08 5.09
N LEU A 296 -10.43 20.23 5.59
CA LEU A 296 -10.00 19.68 6.88
C LEU A 296 -10.88 20.12 8.06
N ALA A 297 -11.47 21.32 8.01
CA ALA A 297 -12.38 21.79 9.03
C ALA A 297 -13.72 21.02 9.08
N LYS A 298 -14.07 20.26 8.05
CA LYS A 298 -15.27 19.40 8.01
C LYS A 298 -15.10 18.09 8.76
N VAL A 299 -13.85 17.69 9.05
CA VAL A 299 -13.52 16.43 9.71
C VAL A 299 -14.07 16.42 11.14
N LYS A 300 -14.96 15.47 11.42
CA LYS A 300 -15.55 15.23 12.76
C LYS A 300 -14.93 14.02 13.45
N ALA A 301 -14.42 13.07 12.66
CA ALA A 301 -13.78 11.87 13.16
C ALA A 301 -12.57 12.19 14.05
N ARG A 302 -12.30 11.33 15.03
CA ARG A 302 -11.03 11.37 15.77
C ARG A 302 -9.89 11.00 14.84
N VAL A 303 -8.91 11.89 14.64
CA VAL A 303 -7.78 11.64 13.75
C VAL A 303 -6.50 11.40 14.54
N LEU A 304 -5.76 10.34 14.16
CA LEU A 304 -4.39 10.10 14.59
C LEU A 304 -3.54 9.83 13.33
N ALA A 305 -2.83 10.86 12.85
CA ALA A 305 -1.96 10.76 11.69
C ALA A 305 -0.56 10.31 12.08
N VAL A 306 0.00 9.32 11.36
CA VAL A 306 1.34 8.75 11.65
C VAL A 306 2.24 8.85 10.44
N ASN A 307 3.42 9.45 10.60
CA ASN A 307 4.45 9.50 9.57
C ASN A 307 5.82 9.08 10.14
N PHE A 308 6.79 8.88 9.26
CA PHE A 308 8.13 8.39 9.61
C PHE A 308 9.17 9.46 9.26
N ALA A 309 10.14 9.68 10.14
CA ALA A 309 11.09 10.79 10.00
C ALA A 309 12.06 10.63 8.81
N ASP A 310 12.30 9.38 8.36
CA ASP A 310 13.13 9.03 7.20
C ASP A 310 12.34 8.80 5.91
N ASP A 311 11.04 9.15 5.88
CA ASP A 311 10.19 9.02 4.70
C ASP A 311 10.53 10.10 3.66
N ALA A 312 11.09 9.68 2.52
CA ALA A 312 11.46 10.58 1.44
C ALA A 312 10.25 11.08 0.61
N ILE A 313 9.09 10.41 0.70
CA ILE A 313 7.83 10.84 0.07
C ILE A 313 7.20 11.99 0.86
N ASN A 314 7.25 11.89 2.20
CA ASN A 314 6.64 12.85 3.13
C ASN A 314 7.73 13.42 4.06
N PRO A 315 8.66 14.23 3.54
CA PRO A 315 9.85 14.63 4.30
C PRO A 315 9.49 15.45 5.56
N ALA A 316 10.00 15.00 6.69
CA ALA A 316 9.71 15.60 8.00
C ALA A 316 10.20 17.06 8.12
N GLU A 317 11.29 17.40 7.40
CA GLU A 317 11.87 18.74 7.39
C GLU A 317 10.91 19.82 6.83
N LEU A 318 9.90 19.45 6.05
CA LEU A 318 8.90 20.39 5.56
C LEU A 318 7.96 20.89 6.67
N THR A 319 7.86 20.19 7.81
CA THR A 319 6.97 20.51 8.96
C THR A 319 5.50 20.71 8.59
N LEU A 320 5.14 20.41 7.35
CA LEU A 320 3.84 20.73 6.75
C LEU A 320 2.71 19.89 7.37
N ILE A 321 2.97 18.60 7.57
CA ILE A 321 1.95 17.67 8.09
C ILE A 321 1.50 18.09 9.49
N ALA A 322 2.46 18.37 10.38
CA ALA A 322 2.16 18.78 11.75
C ALA A 322 1.27 20.02 11.79
N LYS A 323 1.54 21.02 10.92
CA LYS A 323 0.73 22.25 10.82
C LYS A 323 -0.68 21.96 10.34
N LEU A 324 -0.84 21.13 9.31
CA LEU A 324 -2.14 20.81 8.71
C LEU A 324 -2.98 19.95 9.66
N VAL A 325 -2.38 18.95 10.30
CA VAL A 325 -3.10 18.12 11.29
C VAL A 325 -3.53 18.96 12.49
N ALA A 326 -2.73 19.92 12.94
CA ALA A 326 -3.09 20.83 14.03
C ALA A 326 -4.33 21.71 13.71
N SER A 327 -4.70 21.89 12.44
CA SER A 327 -5.91 22.63 12.06
C SER A 327 -7.19 21.78 12.16
N VAL A 328 -7.08 20.47 12.35
CA VAL A 328 -8.23 19.57 12.53
C VAL A 328 -8.55 19.45 14.03
N PRO A 329 -9.75 19.77 14.49
CA PRO A 329 -10.12 19.72 15.90
C PRO A 329 -9.90 18.34 16.53
N GLY A 330 -9.12 18.29 17.61
CA GLY A 330 -8.86 17.04 18.32
C GLY A 330 -7.98 16.03 17.59
N ALA A 331 -7.40 16.38 16.45
CA ALA A 331 -6.47 15.53 15.75
C ALA A 331 -5.09 15.49 16.45
N ARG A 332 -4.41 14.36 16.31
CA ARG A 332 -3.05 14.15 16.79
C ARG A 332 -2.14 13.72 15.64
N PHE A 333 -0.93 14.26 15.64
CA PHE A 333 0.14 13.85 14.73
C PHE A 333 1.25 13.13 15.49
N VAL A 334 1.73 12.03 14.93
CA VAL A 334 2.89 11.26 15.40
C VAL A 334 3.92 11.20 14.29
N LEU A 335 5.12 11.66 14.58
CA LEU A 335 6.30 11.45 13.75
C LEU A 335 7.18 10.39 14.43
N VAL A 336 7.20 9.19 13.86
CA VAL A 336 8.06 8.09 14.35
C VAL A 336 9.51 8.43 14.01
N PRO A 337 10.43 8.45 15.00
CA PRO A 337 11.85 8.75 14.73
C PRO A 337 12.49 7.75 13.79
N ALA A 338 13.42 8.22 12.95
CA ALA A 338 14.26 7.37 12.12
C ALA A 338 15.17 6.50 12.99
N GLY A 339 15.39 5.24 12.60
CA GLY A 339 16.23 4.30 13.32
C GLY A 339 16.37 2.95 12.61
N GLU A 340 16.99 1.99 13.29
CA GLU A 340 17.17 0.62 12.73
C GLU A 340 15.83 -0.09 12.42
N GLY A 341 14.75 0.29 13.09
CA GLY A 341 13.40 -0.26 12.89
C GLY A 341 12.58 0.45 11.82
N THR A 342 13.15 1.44 11.09
CA THR A 342 12.44 2.17 10.03
C THR A 342 13.08 1.94 8.66
N LEU A 343 12.24 2.00 7.62
CA LEU A 343 12.58 1.69 6.23
C LEU A 343 12.16 2.84 5.28
N GLY A 344 12.21 4.09 5.77
CA GLY A 344 11.65 5.21 5.02
C GLY A 344 10.14 5.08 4.88
N HIS A 345 9.61 5.35 3.68
CA HIS A 345 8.18 5.18 3.40
C HIS A 345 7.70 3.75 3.63
N GLN A 346 8.55 2.75 3.36
CA GLN A 346 8.23 1.33 3.54
C GLN A 346 8.01 0.92 5.00
N THR A 347 8.31 1.76 5.97
CA THR A 347 7.96 1.53 7.39
C THR A 347 6.45 1.32 7.56
N LEU A 348 5.63 1.84 6.63
CA LEU A 348 4.19 1.59 6.59
C LEU A 348 3.83 0.08 6.54
N SER A 349 4.71 -0.77 5.99
CA SER A 349 4.52 -2.22 5.91
C SER A 349 4.94 -2.97 7.18
N LEU A 350 5.42 -2.28 8.19
CA LEU A 350 5.82 -2.83 9.48
C LEU A 350 4.76 -2.47 10.55
N ALA A 351 3.67 -3.24 10.61
CA ALA A 351 2.56 -2.93 11.53
C ALA A 351 3.00 -2.81 12.98
N ALA A 352 3.99 -3.58 13.41
CA ALA A 352 4.55 -3.50 14.77
C ALA A 352 5.01 -2.07 15.17
N VAL A 353 5.42 -1.24 14.19
CA VAL A 353 5.88 0.13 14.43
C VAL A 353 4.72 1.07 14.72
N TRP A 354 3.59 0.91 14.05
CA TRP A 354 2.48 1.87 14.12
C TRP A 354 1.21 1.33 14.80
N LYS A 355 1.07 0.01 15.00
CA LYS A 355 -0.09 -0.58 15.69
C LYS A 355 -0.35 -0.02 17.10
N PRO A 356 0.65 0.40 17.92
CA PRO A 356 0.35 0.99 19.23
C PRO A 356 -0.50 2.26 19.13
N TYR A 357 -0.31 3.03 18.05
CA TYR A 357 -1.10 4.24 17.80
C TYR A 357 -2.51 3.91 17.32
N LEU A 358 -2.69 2.80 16.58
CA LEU A 358 -4.02 2.30 16.22
C LEU A 358 -4.78 1.83 17.46
N GLU A 359 -4.12 1.10 18.37
CA GLU A 359 -4.72 0.71 19.65
C GLU A 359 -5.14 1.92 20.49
N GLU A 360 -4.29 2.96 20.54
CA GLU A 360 -4.61 4.20 21.23
C GLU A 360 -5.86 4.86 20.60
N LEU A 361 -5.89 4.99 19.28
CA LEU A 361 -7.00 5.60 18.57
C LEU A 361 -8.31 4.86 18.84
N LEU A 362 -8.31 3.52 18.68
CA LEU A 362 -9.49 2.69 18.91
C LEU A 362 -10.00 2.74 20.37
N ARG A 363 -9.10 2.86 21.35
CA ARG A 363 -9.49 3.06 22.76
C ARG A 363 -10.07 4.44 23.02
N SER A 364 -9.59 5.48 22.34
CA SER A 364 -10.03 6.87 22.53
C SER A 364 -11.42 7.15 21.95
N THR A 365 -11.90 6.29 21.08
CA THR A 365 -13.21 6.32 20.47
C THR A 365 -14.01 5.10 20.96
N THR A 366 -14.32 5.01 22.25
CA THR A 366 -15.28 4.03 22.76
C THR A 366 -16.57 4.20 21.98
N PRO A 367 -17.23 3.11 21.50
CA PRO A 367 -18.54 3.25 20.92
C PRO A 367 -19.38 4.05 21.92
N ALA A 368 -19.75 5.29 21.55
CA ALA A 368 -20.72 6.02 22.34
C ALA A 368 -21.91 5.08 22.40
N GLY A 369 -22.34 4.76 23.60
CA GLY A 369 -23.60 4.05 23.78
C GLY A 369 -24.65 4.87 23.05
N ARG A 370 -24.83 4.57 21.77
CA ARG A 370 -25.91 5.10 20.94
C ARG A 370 -27.17 4.40 21.27
#